data_6c25906246dd9336ef47c8db986e878f
#
_entry.id   6c25906246dd9336ef47c8db986e878f
#
_cell.length_a   1.000
_cell.length_b   1.000
_cell.length_c   1.000
_cell.angle_alpha   90.00
_cell.angle_beta   90.00
_cell.angle_gamma   90.00
#
_symmetry.space_group_name_H-M   'P 1'
#
loop_
_entity.id
_entity.type
_entity.pdbx_description
1 polymer ?
#
loop_
_entity_poly.entity_id
_entity_poly.type
_entity_poly.pdbx_seq_one_letter_code
_entity_poly.pdbx_strand_id
1 'polypeptide(L)'
;MQNAALFTPTTLGSIDLANRIVMAPLTRCRAEAGHVPGALMAEYYAQRAAAGLIVCEATMAIEGHSAFGGSEPGIYSAEIGRAHV
;
A
#
# COMPACT_ATOMS: atom_id res chain seq x y z
N MET A 1 -25.35 -1.45 -17.80
CA MET A 1 -25.13 -0.76 -16.59
C MET A 1 -23.94 0.19 -16.71
N GLN A 2 -24.08 1.33 -16.12
CA GLN A 2 -23.13 2.42 -16.33
C GLN A 2 -21.75 2.16 -15.74
N ASN A 3 -21.65 1.23 -14.77
CA ASN A 3 -20.38 0.97 -14.11
C ASN A 3 -19.46 0.02 -14.88
N ALA A 4 -19.89 -0.48 -16.03
CA ALA A 4 -19.08 -1.42 -16.79
C ALA A 4 -17.72 -0.84 -17.16
N ALA A 5 -17.64 0.47 -17.42
CA ALA A 5 -16.40 1.12 -17.81
C ALA A 5 -15.35 1.07 -16.68
N LEU A 6 -15.77 1.08 -15.41
CA LEU A 6 -14.84 1.02 -14.29
C LEU A 6 -14.08 -0.29 -14.23
N PHE A 7 -14.65 -1.35 -14.78
CA PHE A 7 -14.07 -2.69 -14.68
C PHE A 7 -13.37 -3.13 -15.96
N THR A 8 -13.14 -2.20 -16.89
CA THR A 8 -12.39 -2.51 -18.11
C THR A 8 -10.91 -2.28 -17.89
N PRO A 9 -10.05 -3.05 -18.55
CA PRO A 9 -8.60 -2.83 -18.44
C PRO A 9 -8.18 -1.46 -18.98
N THR A 10 -7.08 -0.95 -18.45
CA THR A 10 -6.49 0.30 -18.93
C THR A 10 -4.98 0.27 -18.65
N THR A 11 -4.28 1.30 -19.09
CA THR A 11 -2.87 1.45 -18.78
C THR A 11 -2.64 2.79 -18.09
N LEU A 12 -1.68 2.81 -17.18
CA LEU A 12 -1.22 4.04 -16.54
C LEU A 12 0.28 4.14 -16.82
N GLY A 13 0.67 4.97 -17.79
CA GLY A 13 2.03 4.94 -18.28
C GLY A 13 2.35 3.59 -18.88
N SER A 14 3.32 2.88 -18.30
CA SER A 14 3.71 1.53 -18.74
C SER A 14 3.09 0.42 -17.90
N ILE A 15 2.19 0.76 -16.97
CA ILE A 15 1.58 -0.22 -16.06
C ILE A 15 0.23 -0.63 -16.59
N ASP A 16 0.02 -1.94 -16.78
CA ASP A 16 -1.26 -2.48 -17.20
C ASP A 16 -2.13 -2.73 -15.98
N LEU A 17 -3.34 -2.18 -15.98
CA LEU A 17 -4.30 -2.33 -14.89
C LEU A 17 -5.49 -3.14 -15.34
N ALA A 18 -5.96 -4.06 -14.49
CA ALA A 18 -7.10 -4.91 -14.80
C ALA A 18 -8.42 -4.14 -14.77
N ASN A 19 -8.48 -3.03 -14.05
CA ASN A 19 -9.66 -2.18 -13.99
C ASN A 19 -9.23 -0.76 -13.66
N ARG A 20 -10.20 0.16 -13.61
CA ARG A 20 -9.91 1.60 -13.45
C ARG A 20 -10.13 2.08 -12.02
N ILE A 21 -10.23 1.18 -11.07
CA ILE A 21 -10.41 1.55 -9.67
C ILE A 21 -9.05 1.63 -9.00
N VAL A 22 -8.76 2.77 -8.40
CA VAL A 22 -7.49 3.03 -7.72
C VAL A 22 -7.77 3.27 -6.25
N MET A 23 -7.08 2.52 -5.38
CA MET A 23 -7.14 2.78 -3.96
C MET A 23 -6.19 3.92 -3.62
N ALA A 24 -6.74 5.02 -3.10
CA ALA A 24 -5.94 6.16 -2.68
C ALA A 24 -5.12 5.82 -1.43
N PRO A 25 -3.97 6.48 -1.23
CA PRO A 25 -3.16 6.23 -0.04
C PRO A 25 -3.85 6.75 1.21
N LEU A 26 -3.94 5.90 2.23
CA LEU A 26 -4.54 6.27 3.51
C LEU A 26 -3.58 5.84 4.61
N THR A 27 -3.12 6.80 5.41
CA THR A 27 -2.26 6.52 6.56
C THR A 27 -3.04 5.74 7.60
N ARG A 28 -2.62 4.50 7.90
CA ARG A 28 -3.34 3.62 8.82
C ARG A 28 -2.66 3.46 10.16
N CYS A 29 -1.35 3.66 10.24
CA CYS A 29 -0.57 3.56 11.48
C CYS A 29 -0.76 2.19 12.16
N ARG A 30 -0.60 1.12 11.39
CA ARG A 30 -0.80 -0.25 11.86
C ARG A 30 0.44 -1.12 11.68
N ALA A 31 1.62 -0.51 11.47
CA ALA A 31 2.86 -1.27 11.41
C ALA A 31 3.20 -1.81 12.80
N GLU A 32 3.96 -2.90 12.81
CA GLU A 32 4.43 -3.49 14.05
C GLU A 32 5.66 -2.73 14.55
N ALA A 33 6.19 -3.16 15.70
CA ALA A 33 7.35 -2.51 16.30
C ALA A 33 8.48 -2.41 15.28
N GLY A 34 9.20 -1.28 15.29
CA GLY A 34 10.28 -1.05 14.35
C GLY A 34 9.80 -0.66 12.96
N HIS A 35 8.54 -0.26 12.82
CA HIS A 35 7.95 0.16 11.54
C HIS A 35 7.91 -0.99 10.52
N VAL A 36 7.77 -2.22 10.99
CA VAL A 36 7.73 -3.40 10.15
C VAL A 36 6.30 -3.69 9.72
N PRO A 37 6.01 -3.76 8.40
CA PRO A 37 4.69 -4.17 7.94
C PRO A 37 4.41 -5.59 8.40
N GLY A 38 3.30 -5.80 9.08
CA GLY A 38 2.96 -7.09 9.67
C GLY A 38 1.75 -7.74 9.02
N ALA A 39 1.27 -8.81 9.65
CA ALA A 39 0.17 -9.59 9.11
C ALA A 39 -1.12 -8.77 8.97
N LEU A 40 -1.37 -7.85 9.90
CA LEU A 40 -2.57 -7.01 9.85
C LEU A 40 -2.56 -6.12 8.61
N MET A 41 -1.41 -5.53 8.29
CA MET A 41 -1.28 -4.72 7.08
C MET A 41 -1.46 -5.57 5.83
N ALA A 42 -0.86 -6.76 5.82
CA ALA A 42 -0.99 -7.66 4.67
C ALA A 42 -2.44 -8.04 4.44
N GLU A 43 -3.19 -8.32 5.49
CA GLU A 43 -4.60 -8.64 5.38
C GLU A 43 -5.41 -7.45 4.85
N TYR A 44 -5.10 -6.26 5.34
CA TYR A 44 -5.79 -5.04 4.90
C TYR A 44 -5.66 -4.84 3.39
N TYR A 45 -4.44 -4.98 2.86
CA TYR A 45 -4.22 -4.80 1.43
C TYR A 45 -4.75 -5.99 0.62
N ALA A 46 -4.67 -7.20 1.16
CA ALA A 46 -5.22 -8.38 0.48
C ALA A 46 -6.72 -8.27 0.28
N GLN A 47 -7.44 -7.69 1.25
CA GLN A 47 -8.89 -7.50 1.13
C GLN A 47 -9.24 -6.52 0.03
N ARG A 48 -8.29 -5.71 -0.43
CA ARG A 48 -8.51 -4.69 -1.45
C ARG A 48 -7.79 -4.99 -2.76
N ALA A 49 -7.29 -6.22 -2.90
CA ALA A 49 -6.43 -6.60 -4.02
C ALA A 49 -7.15 -6.60 -5.37
N ALA A 50 -8.50 -6.56 -5.38
CA ALA A 50 -9.25 -6.51 -6.63
C ALA A 50 -9.19 -5.14 -7.31
N ALA A 51 -8.69 -4.09 -6.62
CA ALA A 51 -8.50 -2.79 -7.25
C ALA A 51 -7.45 -2.90 -8.36
N GLY A 52 -7.58 -2.06 -9.38
CA GLY A 52 -6.62 -2.04 -10.48
C GLY A 52 -5.25 -1.56 -10.04
N LEU A 53 -5.21 -0.66 -9.06
CA LEU A 53 -3.97 -0.14 -8.51
C LEU A 53 -4.18 0.22 -7.05
N ILE A 54 -3.21 -0.07 -6.22
CA ILE A 54 -3.21 0.35 -4.82
C ILE A 54 -2.01 1.27 -4.62
N VAL A 55 -2.28 2.50 -4.12
CA VAL A 55 -1.21 3.41 -3.72
C VAL A 55 -0.98 3.20 -2.23
N CYS A 56 0.24 2.82 -1.88
CA CYS A 56 0.59 2.48 -0.52
C CYS A 56 0.52 3.70 0.39
N GLU A 57 0.24 3.46 1.66
CA GLU A 57 0.18 4.50 2.68
C GLU A 57 1.53 5.18 2.89
N ALA A 58 1.51 6.30 3.64
CA ALA A 58 2.73 7.02 3.97
C ALA A 58 3.74 6.07 4.62
N THR A 59 4.97 6.12 4.14
CA THR A 59 6.02 5.19 4.53
C THR A 59 7.26 5.99 4.93
N MET A 60 7.87 5.62 6.05
CA MET A 60 9.04 6.31 6.55
C MET A 60 10.29 5.83 5.81
N ALA A 61 10.95 6.75 5.12
CA ALA A 61 12.10 6.41 4.29
C ALA A 61 13.41 6.38 5.08
N ILE A 62 13.49 7.17 6.15
CA ILE A 62 14.71 7.32 6.95
C ILE A 62 14.35 7.07 8.41
N GLU A 63 15.12 6.22 9.06
CA GLU A 63 14.91 5.91 10.47
C GLU A 63 14.92 7.18 11.30
N GLY A 64 13.97 7.31 12.24
CA GLY A 64 13.89 8.47 13.12
C GLY A 64 13.10 9.63 12.56
N HIS A 65 12.62 9.56 11.33
CA HIS A 65 11.90 10.65 10.67
C HIS A 65 10.40 10.35 10.54
N SER A 66 9.81 9.87 11.63
CA SER A 66 8.39 9.54 11.64
C SER A 66 7.53 10.81 11.63
N ALA A 67 6.54 10.85 10.74
CA ALA A 67 5.61 11.96 10.64
C ALA A 67 4.28 11.67 11.34
N PHE A 68 4.01 10.41 11.71
CA PHE A 68 2.68 10.00 12.16
C PHE A 68 2.71 9.20 13.46
N GLY A 69 3.60 9.56 14.37
CA GLY A 69 3.58 9.00 15.72
C GLY A 69 4.20 7.62 15.88
N GLY A 70 4.89 7.12 14.89
CA GLY A 70 5.72 5.93 15.06
C GLY A 70 5.10 4.61 14.65
N SER A 71 3.89 4.62 14.08
CA SER A 71 3.23 3.37 13.68
C SER A 71 3.05 3.25 12.17
N GLU A 72 3.64 4.13 11.38
CA GLU A 72 3.65 3.98 9.94
C GLU A 72 4.74 2.97 9.53
N PRO A 73 4.59 2.28 8.39
CA PRO A 73 5.62 1.35 7.93
C PRO A 73 6.86 2.11 7.46
N GLY A 74 8.00 1.43 7.46
CA GLY A 74 9.26 1.98 7.00
C GLY A 74 9.84 1.18 5.86
N ILE A 75 10.97 1.65 5.30
CA ILE A 75 11.66 0.96 4.23
C ILE A 75 13.18 1.00 4.41
N TYR A 76 13.64 1.13 5.64
CA TYR A 76 15.05 1.44 5.90
C TYR A 76 15.85 0.29 6.52
N SER A 77 15.27 -0.86 6.79
CA SER A 77 16.00 -1.97 7.41
C SER A 77 15.82 -3.27 6.61
N ALA A 78 16.73 -4.23 6.85
CA ALA A 78 16.64 -5.51 6.19
C ALA A 78 15.37 -6.27 6.59
N GLU A 79 14.96 -6.16 7.84
CA GLU A 79 13.73 -6.80 8.32
C GLU A 79 12.51 -6.22 7.61
N ILE A 80 12.45 -4.88 7.47
CA ILE A 80 11.39 -4.22 6.73
C ILE A 80 11.43 -4.65 5.28
N GLY A 81 12.62 -4.71 4.68
CA GLY A 81 12.78 -5.13 3.29
C GLY A 81 12.22 -6.52 3.05
N ARG A 82 12.43 -7.44 3.98
CA ARG A 82 11.87 -8.78 3.86
C ARG A 82 10.35 -8.78 3.93
N ALA A 83 9.76 -7.88 4.71
CA ALA A 83 8.31 -7.78 4.81
C ALA A 83 7.68 -7.25 3.52
N HIS A 84 8.41 -6.48 2.73
CA HIS A 84 7.91 -5.93 1.46
C HIS A 84 8.06 -6.87 0.28
N VAL A 85 8.69 -8.01 0.47
CA VAL A 85 8.84 -9.04 -0.58
C VAL A 85 7.62 -9.99 -0.65
#